data_b64505a5a570a8b0b00c990f015be4e5
#
_entry.id   b64505a5a570a8b0b00c990f015be4e5
#
_cell.length_a   1.000
_cell.length_b   1.000
_cell.length_c   1.000
_cell.angle_alpha   90.00
_cell.angle_beta   90.00
_cell.angle_gamma   90.00
#
_symmetry.space_group_name_H-M   'P 1'
#
loop_
_entity.id
_entity.type
_entity.pdbx_description
1 polymer ?
#
loop_
_entity_poly.entity_id
_entity_poly.type
_entity_poly.pdbx_seq_one_letter_code
_entity_poly.pdbx_strand_id
1 'polypeptide(L)'
;MAIQDAINLIETACTQWSLGYDQYNRLDFRDGGETDCSALVILTCEQAGLLPGNDIRKAMGATYTGNMRENFQTRGWRVLANLPVSQLQSGDVLLNERHHTAMYVGNGQVAMASIDERGRATGGASGNQTGRETLVRSYYNSPWDCVLRFDGTAQPATPVLPALAKPGELTVDGVIGDESAKKLQAILGLSQTGVIDESTFRALQTHVGAPYRDGVASDQNSAAIAAHWPALKSFTVGVGGSPSVKSLQARIGLTQDGELGPITARALQTRLNTGRL
;
A
#
# COMPACT_ATOMS: atom_id res chain seq x y z
N MET A 1 -6.38 13.86 -22.88
CA MET A 1 -5.26 13.11 -23.46
C MET A 1 -4.73 12.11 -22.42
N ALA A 2 -4.14 12.52 -21.33
CA ALA A 2 -3.50 11.58 -20.39
C ALA A 2 -4.40 10.43 -19.85
N ILE A 3 -5.68 10.68 -19.53
CA ILE A 3 -6.57 9.61 -19.06
C ILE A 3 -6.88 8.59 -20.15
N GLN A 4 -7.01 9.03 -21.41
CA GLN A 4 -7.24 8.12 -22.54
C GLN A 4 -5.98 7.28 -22.81
N ASP A 5 -4.78 7.82 -22.59
CA ASP A 5 -3.54 7.07 -22.74
C ASP A 5 -3.44 5.97 -21.67
N ALA A 6 -3.90 6.23 -20.44
CA ALA A 6 -3.99 5.21 -19.40
C ALA A 6 -5.00 4.12 -19.76
N ILE A 7 -6.18 4.49 -20.25
CA ILE A 7 -7.19 3.51 -20.69
C ILE A 7 -6.64 2.63 -21.81
N ASN A 8 -6.06 3.23 -22.83
CA ASN A 8 -5.46 2.49 -23.95
C ASN A 8 -4.34 1.54 -23.49
N LEU A 9 -3.50 1.99 -22.56
CA LEU A 9 -2.40 1.18 -22.05
C LEU A 9 -2.91 -0.01 -21.23
N ILE A 10 -3.85 0.21 -20.31
CA ILE A 10 -4.36 -0.89 -19.47
C ILE A 10 -5.16 -1.89 -20.28
N GLU A 11 -5.94 -1.44 -21.28
CA GLU A 11 -6.63 -2.34 -22.21
C GLU A 11 -5.63 -3.15 -23.04
N THR A 12 -4.58 -2.51 -23.57
CA THR A 12 -3.50 -3.20 -24.28
C THR A 12 -2.84 -4.25 -23.39
N ALA A 13 -2.48 -3.89 -22.16
CA ALA A 13 -1.86 -4.80 -21.20
C ALA A 13 -2.76 -6.00 -20.87
N CYS A 14 -4.07 -5.78 -20.75
CA CYS A 14 -5.03 -6.83 -20.39
C CYS A 14 -5.55 -7.67 -21.56
N THR A 15 -5.39 -7.23 -22.84
CA THR A 15 -6.00 -7.90 -23.98
C THR A 15 -5.03 -8.30 -25.08
N GLN A 16 -3.85 -7.67 -25.12
CA GLN A 16 -2.86 -7.90 -26.18
C GLN A 16 -1.55 -8.47 -25.67
N TRP A 17 -1.18 -8.14 -24.41
CA TRP A 17 0.02 -8.70 -23.78
C TRP A 17 -0.28 -10.05 -23.14
N SER A 18 0.73 -10.91 -23.07
CA SER A 18 0.75 -12.08 -22.19
C SER A 18 1.22 -11.66 -20.81
N LEU A 19 0.45 -10.79 -20.11
CA LEU A 19 0.82 -10.28 -18.80
C LEU A 19 0.17 -11.13 -17.70
N GLY A 20 1.00 -11.80 -16.90
CA GLY A 20 0.58 -12.70 -15.84
C GLY A 20 0.31 -12.01 -14.51
N TYR A 21 -0.02 -12.82 -13.48
CA TYR A 21 -0.27 -12.34 -12.14
C TYR A 21 0.71 -12.95 -11.13
N ASP A 22 1.54 -12.11 -10.50
CA ASP A 22 2.34 -12.49 -9.33
C ASP A 22 2.64 -11.28 -8.45
N GLN A 23 2.30 -11.34 -7.15
CA GLN A 23 2.61 -10.26 -6.21
C GLN A 23 4.11 -10.13 -5.90
N TYR A 24 4.90 -11.19 -6.05
CA TYR A 24 6.36 -11.08 -5.85
C TYR A 24 7.06 -10.39 -7.01
N ASN A 25 6.63 -10.66 -8.25
CA ASN A 25 7.25 -10.10 -9.46
C ASN A 25 6.39 -8.99 -10.12
N ARG A 26 5.47 -8.39 -9.37
CA ARG A 26 4.40 -7.49 -9.83
C ARG A 26 4.86 -6.23 -10.57
N LEU A 27 6.14 -5.90 -10.54
CA LEU A 27 6.69 -4.71 -11.20
C LEU A 27 7.32 -5.02 -12.56
N ASP A 28 7.28 -6.26 -13.04
CA ASP A 28 7.68 -6.67 -14.39
C ASP A 28 6.55 -6.39 -15.41
N PHE A 29 6.09 -5.14 -15.44
CA PHE A 29 4.95 -4.67 -16.24
C PHE A 29 5.36 -4.49 -17.70
N ARG A 30 5.26 -5.56 -18.47
CA ARG A 30 5.53 -5.66 -19.91
C ARG A 30 4.86 -6.89 -20.51
N ASP A 31 4.85 -7.01 -21.83
CA ASP A 31 4.44 -8.25 -22.48
C ASP A 31 5.36 -9.43 -22.04
N GLY A 32 4.74 -10.54 -21.67
CA GLY A 32 5.42 -11.71 -21.08
C GLY A 32 5.89 -11.54 -19.64
N GLY A 33 5.58 -10.42 -18.98
CA GLY A 33 5.92 -10.15 -17.59
C GLY A 33 4.80 -10.47 -16.60
N GLU A 34 4.81 -9.79 -15.45
CA GLU A 34 3.89 -10.02 -14.37
C GLU A 34 3.49 -8.74 -13.64
N THR A 35 2.29 -8.76 -13.06
CA THR A 35 1.77 -7.65 -12.28
C THR A 35 0.85 -8.15 -11.15
N ASP A 36 0.38 -7.26 -10.28
CA ASP A 36 -0.77 -7.48 -9.41
C ASP A 36 -1.85 -6.40 -9.67
N CYS A 37 -2.98 -6.49 -8.98
CA CYS A 37 -4.08 -5.55 -9.19
C CYS A 37 -3.66 -4.09 -8.99
N SER A 38 -2.87 -3.82 -7.95
CA SER A 38 -2.42 -2.47 -7.62
C SER A 38 -1.31 -1.98 -8.56
N ALA A 39 -0.34 -2.83 -8.86
CA ALA A 39 0.76 -2.47 -9.75
C ALA A 39 0.27 -2.21 -11.18
N LEU A 40 -0.67 -3.01 -11.69
CA LEU A 40 -1.30 -2.77 -12.99
C LEU A 40 -1.86 -1.34 -13.10
N VAL A 41 -2.69 -0.94 -12.14
CA VAL A 41 -3.33 0.38 -12.16
C VAL A 41 -2.33 1.50 -11.93
N ILE A 42 -1.44 1.35 -10.93
CA ILE A 42 -0.45 2.38 -10.57
C ILE A 42 0.53 2.61 -11.73
N LEU A 43 1.13 1.55 -12.27
CA LEU A 43 2.09 1.66 -13.38
C LEU A 43 1.46 2.23 -14.65
N THR A 44 0.22 1.84 -14.93
CA THR A 44 -0.56 2.44 -16.03
C THR A 44 -0.72 3.95 -15.84
N CYS A 45 -1.14 4.40 -14.65
CA CYS A 45 -1.30 5.80 -14.34
C CYS A 45 0.04 6.58 -14.30
N GLU A 46 1.12 5.97 -13.82
CA GLU A 46 2.46 6.54 -13.88
C GLU A 46 2.92 6.80 -15.33
N GLN A 47 2.82 5.77 -16.19
CA GLN A 47 3.25 5.86 -17.58
C GLN A 47 2.40 6.87 -18.38
N ALA A 48 1.13 7.02 -18.04
CA ALA A 48 0.27 8.04 -18.63
C ALA A 48 0.48 9.45 -18.04
N GLY A 49 1.40 9.62 -17.09
CA GLY A 49 1.67 10.92 -16.45
C GLY A 49 0.57 11.41 -15.51
N LEU A 50 -0.33 10.52 -15.05
CA LEU A 50 -1.44 10.86 -14.17
C LEU A 50 -1.06 10.85 -12.68
N LEU A 51 0.13 10.38 -12.34
CA LEU A 51 0.67 10.32 -10.98
C LEU A 51 2.04 11.01 -10.90
N PRO A 52 2.12 12.33 -11.07
CA PRO A 52 3.39 13.04 -11.07
C PRO A 52 4.14 12.82 -9.76
N GLY A 53 5.44 12.44 -9.87
CA GLY A 53 6.30 12.16 -8.71
C GLY A 53 6.02 10.84 -8.00
N ASN A 54 5.10 10.01 -8.52
CA ASN A 54 4.98 8.62 -8.08
C ASN A 54 6.04 7.76 -8.77
N ASP A 55 6.63 6.83 -8.04
CA ASP A 55 7.53 5.82 -8.58
C ASP A 55 7.41 4.55 -7.73
N ILE A 56 6.55 3.65 -8.15
CA ILE A 56 6.28 2.41 -7.41
C ILE A 56 7.54 1.55 -7.26
N ARG A 57 8.48 1.60 -8.23
CA ARG A 57 9.74 0.85 -8.21
C ARG A 57 10.70 1.36 -7.13
N LYS A 58 10.57 2.63 -6.76
CA LYS A 58 11.32 3.25 -5.66
C LYS A 58 10.50 3.33 -4.36
N ALA A 59 9.34 2.68 -4.33
CA ALA A 59 8.39 2.77 -3.21
C ALA A 59 7.97 4.20 -2.85
N MET A 60 7.89 5.08 -3.85
CA MET A 60 7.49 6.48 -3.69
C MET A 60 6.02 6.67 -4.07
N GLY A 61 5.21 7.16 -3.16
CA GLY A 61 3.80 7.43 -3.38
C GLY A 61 2.91 6.18 -3.27
N ALA A 62 1.97 6.01 -4.21
CA ALA A 62 1.12 4.82 -4.27
C ALA A 62 1.94 3.59 -4.63
N THR A 63 1.81 2.54 -3.84
CA THR A 63 2.56 1.29 -4.03
C THR A 63 1.70 0.03 -3.91
N TYR A 64 0.51 0.13 -3.33
CA TYR A 64 -0.44 -0.97 -3.15
C TYR A 64 -1.83 -0.38 -2.84
N THR A 65 -2.88 -1.20 -2.84
CA THR A 65 -4.28 -0.75 -2.68
C THR A 65 -4.50 0.12 -1.45
N GLY A 66 -3.93 -0.24 -0.30
CA GLY A 66 -4.16 0.45 0.97
C GLY A 66 -3.56 1.87 1.07
N ASN A 67 -2.69 2.28 0.13
CA ASN A 67 -2.19 3.65 0.07
C ASN A 67 -2.55 4.40 -1.22
N MET A 68 -3.34 3.78 -2.10
CA MET A 68 -3.76 4.42 -3.35
C MET A 68 -4.62 5.66 -3.10
N ARG A 69 -5.64 5.58 -2.24
CA ARG A 69 -6.58 6.69 -1.99
C ARG A 69 -5.84 7.99 -1.70
N GLU A 70 -5.01 8.01 -0.68
CA GLU A 70 -4.27 9.20 -0.25
C GLU A 70 -3.30 9.69 -1.35
N ASN A 71 -2.55 8.75 -1.94
CA ASN A 71 -1.52 9.11 -2.91
C ASN A 71 -2.09 9.59 -4.26
N PHE A 72 -3.22 9.08 -4.69
CA PHE A 72 -3.95 9.58 -5.85
C PHE A 72 -4.55 10.96 -5.55
N GLN A 73 -5.17 11.12 -4.38
CA GLN A 73 -5.77 12.39 -3.97
C GLN A 73 -4.74 13.53 -3.92
N THR A 74 -3.55 13.27 -3.36
CA THR A 74 -2.46 14.28 -3.32
C THR A 74 -1.92 14.64 -4.72
N ARG A 75 -2.29 13.89 -5.75
CA ARG A 75 -1.89 14.10 -7.15
C ARG A 75 -3.05 14.54 -8.04
N GLY A 76 -4.09 15.13 -7.43
CA GLY A 76 -5.18 15.76 -8.15
C GLY A 76 -6.31 14.83 -8.57
N TRP A 77 -6.36 13.61 -8.03
CA TRP A 77 -7.52 12.74 -8.19
C TRP A 77 -8.57 13.05 -7.13
N ARG A 78 -9.84 13.07 -7.53
CA ARG A 78 -10.95 13.16 -6.58
C ARG A 78 -11.28 11.79 -6.02
N VAL A 79 -11.51 11.75 -4.71
CA VAL A 79 -12.06 10.57 -4.04
C VAL A 79 -13.57 10.75 -3.97
N LEU A 80 -14.29 9.85 -4.62
CA LEU A 80 -15.75 9.80 -4.64
C LEU A 80 -16.22 8.62 -3.82
N ALA A 81 -17.41 8.73 -3.22
CA ALA A 81 -18.05 7.58 -2.60
C ALA A 81 -18.26 6.47 -3.65
N ASN A 82 -18.55 5.25 -3.20
CA ASN A 82 -18.89 4.17 -4.13
C ASN A 82 -20.07 4.59 -5.02
N LEU A 83 -19.84 4.58 -6.32
CA LEU A 83 -20.81 5.03 -7.33
C LEU A 83 -21.49 3.83 -8.00
N PRO A 84 -22.75 3.93 -8.34
CA PRO A 84 -23.39 2.94 -9.24
C PRO A 84 -22.71 2.97 -10.62
N VAL A 85 -22.70 1.84 -11.31
CA VAL A 85 -22.03 1.70 -12.61
C VAL A 85 -22.47 2.75 -13.64
N SER A 86 -23.73 3.22 -13.57
CA SER A 86 -24.28 4.25 -14.47
C SER A 86 -23.65 5.64 -14.27
N GLN A 87 -22.93 5.87 -13.18
CA GLN A 87 -22.24 7.12 -12.88
C GLN A 87 -20.71 7.01 -13.03
N LEU A 88 -20.21 5.81 -13.33
CA LEU A 88 -18.80 5.62 -13.61
C LEU A 88 -18.41 6.25 -14.95
N GLN A 89 -17.20 6.79 -14.99
CA GLN A 89 -16.59 7.37 -16.17
C GLN A 89 -15.34 6.57 -16.55
N SER A 90 -15.08 6.46 -17.85
CA SER A 90 -13.87 5.79 -18.34
C SER A 90 -12.62 6.41 -17.70
N GLY A 91 -11.76 5.58 -17.16
CA GLY A 91 -10.59 5.98 -16.38
C GLY A 91 -10.82 6.06 -14.86
N ASP A 92 -12.04 5.88 -14.36
CA ASP A 92 -12.29 5.74 -12.93
C ASP A 92 -11.57 4.52 -12.38
N VAL A 93 -10.84 4.69 -11.29
CA VAL A 93 -10.22 3.61 -10.55
C VAL A 93 -11.13 3.20 -9.40
N LEU A 94 -11.60 1.96 -9.45
CA LEU A 94 -12.40 1.33 -8.41
C LEU A 94 -11.46 0.77 -7.35
N LEU A 95 -11.62 1.16 -6.10
CA LEU A 95 -10.71 0.79 -5.04
C LEU A 95 -11.42 0.12 -3.87
N ASN A 96 -10.98 -1.09 -3.55
CA ASN A 96 -11.10 -1.70 -2.24
C ASN A 96 -9.70 -1.68 -1.60
N GLU A 97 -9.52 -0.87 -0.57
CA GLU A 97 -8.21 -0.61 0.04
C GLU A 97 -7.56 -1.85 0.65
N ARG A 98 -8.35 -2.87 0.98
CA ARG A 98 -7.88 -4.10 1.63
C ARG A 98 -7.54 -5.21 0.64
N HIS A 99 -8.23 -5.24 -0.50
CA HIS A 99 -8.22 -6.46 -1.30
C HIS A 99 -7.94 -6.24 -2.78
N HIS A 100 -8.46 -5.18 -3.42
CA HIS A 100 -8.49 -5.17 -4.87
C HIS A 100 -8.65 -3.78 -5.48
N THR A 101 -8.20 -3.62 -6.71
CA THR A 101 -8.46 -2.43 -7.52
C THR A 101 -8.60 -2.81 -8.99
N ALA A 102 -9.37 -2.01 -9.72
CA ALA A 102 -9.59 -2.15 -11.15
C ALA A 102 -9.79 -0.77 -11.78
N MET A 103 -9.55 -0.63 -13.07
CA MET A 103 -9.89 0.59 -13.81
C MET A 103 -11.16 0.35 -14.63
N TYR A 104 -12.16 1.23 -14.52
CA TYR A 104 -13.32 1.24 -15.38
C TYR A 104 -12.91 1.82 -16.75
N VAL A 105 -13.01 1.00 -17.78
CA VAL A 105 -12.59 1.38 -19.16
C VAL A 105 -13.73 1.85 -20.04
N GLY A 106 -14.95 1.92 -19.49
CA GLY A 106 -16.16 2.32 -20.23
C GLY A 106 -17.02 1.14 -20.63
N ASN A 107 -18.17 1.43 -21.21
CA ASN A 107 -19.11 0.42 -21.75
C ASN A 107 -19.48 -0.70 -20.75
N GLY A 108 -19.49 -0.40 -19.46
CA GLY A 108 -19.76 -1.39 -18.43
C GLY A 108 -18.63 -2.41 -18.23
N GLN A 109 -17.38 -2.06 -18.60
CA GLN A 109 -16.22 -2.95 -18.49
C GLN A 109 -15.16 -2.41 -17.53
N VAL A 110 -14.43 -3.33 -16.94
CA VAL A 110 -13.26 -3.06 -16.07
C VAL A 110 -12.04 -3.83 -16.54
N ALA A 111 -10.88 -3.20 -16.49
CA ALA A 111 -9.57 -3.81 -16.67
C ALA A 111 -8.94 -4.08 -15.32
N MET A 112 -8.39 -5.28 -15.11
CA MET A 112 -7.87 -5.71 -13.82
C MET A 112 -6.86 -6.84 -13.95
N ALA A 113 -6.01 -7.00 -12.93
CA ALA A 113 -5.24 -8.22 -12.69
C ALA A 113 -5.91 -8.99 -11.55
N SER A 114 -6.15 -10.28 -11.71
CA SER A 114 -7.02 -11.08 -10.85
C SER A 114 -6.27 -12.05 -9.94
N ILE A 115 -5.70 -13.12 -10.48
CA ILE A 115 -5.05 -14.20 -9.74
C ILE A 115 -4.18 -15.00 -10.71
N ASP A 116 -3.16 -15.74 -10.21
CA ASP A 116 -2.30 -16.58 -11.05
C ASP A 116 -3.06 -17.80 -11.68
N GLU A 117 -2.38 -18.53 -12.54
CA GLU A 117 -2.91 -19.70 -13.24
C GLU A 117 -3.34 -20.84 -12.30
N ARG A 118 -2.89 -20.80 -11.05
CA ARG A 118 -3.19 -21.81 -10.00
C ARG A 118 -4.18 -21.29 -8.95
N GLY A 119 -4.73 -20.09 -9.13
CA GLY A 119 -5.62 -19.46 -8.17
C GLY A 119 -4.90 -18.96 -6.91
N ARG A 120 -3.62 -18.55 -7.01
CA ARG A 120 -2.82 -18.03 -5.91
C ARG A 120 -2.37 -16.60 -6.19
N ALA A 121 -1.99 -15.88 -5.13
CA ALA A 121 -1.50 -14.52 -5.23
C ALA A 121 -0.01 -14.43 -5.57
N THR A 122 0.73 -15.52 -5.40
CA THR A 122 2.20 -15.53 -5.53
C THR A 122 2.69 -16.83 -6.16
N GLY A 123 3.83 -16.74 -6.87
CA GLY A 123 4.51 -17.89 -7.47
C GLY A 123 3.87 -18.34 -8.79
N GLY A 124 3.18 -17.44 -9.48
CA GLY A 124 2.70 -17.64 -10.85
C GLY A 124 3.85 -17.84 -11.83
N ALA A 125 3.55 -18.35 -13.00
CA ALA A 125 4.48 -18.40 -14.12
C ALA A 125 4.39 -17.09 -14.92
N SER A 126 5.51 -16.61 -15.43
CA SER A 126 5.54 -15.36 -16.21
C SER A 126 4.66 -15.46 -17.46
N GLY A 127 3.91 -14.40 -17.71
CA GLY A 127 2.91 -14.34 -18.78
C GLY A 127 1.52 -14.84 -18.32
N ASN A 128 0.52 -14.63 -19.16
CA ASN A 128 -0.88 -14.98 -18.87
C ASN A 128 -1.22 -16.36 -19.46
N GLN A 129 -1.18 -17.41 -18.64
CA GLN A 129 -1.43 -18.78 -19.08
C GLN A 129 -2.91 -19.10 -19.25
N THR A 130 -3.77 -18.38 -18.53
CA THR A 130 -5.21 -18.69 -18.47
C THR A 130 -6.09 -17.73 -19.29
N GLY A 131 -5.53 -16.61 -19.72
CA GLY A 131 -6.29 -15.49 -20.29
C GLY A 131 -7.17 -14.78 -19.25
N ARG A 132 -6.94 -15.03 -17.94
CA ARG A 132 -7.74 -14.48 -16.82
C ARG A 132 -6.90 -13.84 -15.72
N GLU A 133 -5.60 -13.90 -15.84
CA GLU A 133 -4.67 -13.33 -14.85
C GLU A 133 -4.69 -11.82 -14.95
N THR A 134 -4.60 -11.29 -16.16
CA THR A 134 -5.00 -9.92 -16.50
C THR A 134 -6.08 -9.97 -17.56
N LEU A 135 -7.14 -9.17 -17.41
CA LEU A 135 -8.29 -9.24 -18.32
C LEU A 135 -9.10 -7.95 -18.31
N VAL A 136 -9.85 -7.74 -19.41
CA VAL A 136 -10.99 -6.84 -19.45
C VAL A 136 -12.26 -7.69 -19.33
N ARG A 137 -13.17 -7.32 -18.44
CA ARG A 137 -14.42 -8.02 -18.22
C ARG A 137 -15.58 -7.06 -17.94
N SER A 138 -16.81 -7.58 -17.98
CA SER A 138 -17.97 -6.82 -17.51
C SER A 138 -17.79 -6.39 -16.05
N TYR A 139 -18.22 -5.16 -15.77
CA TYR A 139 -18.29 -4.65 -14.40
C TYR A 139 -19.05 -5.64 -13.50
N TYR A 140 -18.58 -5.78 -12.29
CA TYR A 140 -19.20 -6.60 -11.25
C TYR A 140 -19.30 -5.81 -9.95
N ASN A 141 -20.36 -6.04 -9.21
CA ASN A 141 -20.51 -5.43 -7.91
C ASN A 141 -19.52 -6.08 -6.92
N SER A 142 -18.56 -5.31 -6.45
CA SER A 142 -17.60 -5.68 -5.43
C SER A 142 -17.70 -4.67 -4.29
N PRO A 143 -17.27 -4.99 -3.08
CA PRO A 143 -17.29 -4.04 -1.97
C PRO A 143 -16.23 -2.94 -2.15
N TRP A 144 -16.44 -2.10 -3.20
CA TRP A 144 -15.58 -0.95 -3.45
C TRP A 144 -15.73 0.08 -2.34
N ASP A 145 -14.63 0.52 -1.74
CA ASP A 145 -14.62 1.56 -0.72
C ASP A 145 -14.84 2.94 -1.33
N CYS A 146 -14.26 3.18 -2.50
CA CYS A 146 -14.37 4.45 -3.22
C CYS A 146 -14.05 4.31 -4.71
N VAL A 147 -14.32 5.39 -5.41
CA VAL A 147 -13.88 5.64 -6.80
C VAL A 147 -12.86 6.78 -6.79
N LEU A 148 -11.71 6.55 -7.43
CA LEU A 148 -10.72 7.60 -7.67
C LEU A 148 -10.91 8.08 -9.11
N ARG A 149 -11.23 9.37 -9.28
CA ARG A 149 -11.49 10.01 -10.58
C ARG A 149 -10.48 11.08 -10.89
N PHE A 150 -9.83 10.97 -12.03
CA PHE A 150 -8.97 12.01 -12.55
C PHE A 150 -9.82 13.08 -13.24
N ASP A 151 -9.75 14.34 -12.81
CA ASP A 151 -10.55 15.43 -13.35
C ASP A 151 -9.75 16.42 -14.21
N GLY A 152 -8.50 16.07 -14.53
CA GLY A 152 -7.65 16.88 -15.37
C GLY A 152 -7.09 18.13 -14.71
N THR A 153 -7.48 18.43 -13.51
CA THR A 153 -6.92 19.49 -12.69
C THR A 153 -5.76 18.95 -11.86
N ALA A 154 -4.77 18.33 -12.50
CA ALA A 154 -3.51 18.07 -11.83
C ALA A 154 -2.94 19.45 -11.44
N GLN A 155 -3.36 19.94 -10.30
CA GLN A 155 -2.63 21.00 -9.63
C GLN A 155 -1.22 20.43 -9.46
N PRO A 156 -0.16 21.12 -9.94
CA PRO A 156 1.19 20.67 -9.63
C PRO A 156 1.17 20.38 -8.14
N ALA A 157 1.58 19.17 -7.76
CA ALA A 157 1.66 18.83 -6.37
C ALA A 157 2.47 19.96 -5.73
N THR A 158 1.77 20.93 -5.17
CA THR A 158 2.33 21.68 -4.07
C THR A 158 2.78 20.57 -3.18
N PRO A 159 4.08 20.44 -2.84
CA PRO A 159 4.44 19.48 -1.84
C PRO A 159 3.43 19.74 -0.73
N VAL A 160 2.52 18.81 -0.49
CA VAL A 160 1.81 18.80 0.76
C VAL A 160 2.93 18.51 1.71
N LEU A 161 3.55 19.58 2.17
CA LEU A 161 4.25 19.56 3.43
C LEU A 161 3.25 18.82 4.31
N PRO A 162 3.63 17.67 4.87
CA PRO A 162 2.74 16.89 5.73
C PRO A 162 2.05 17.92 6.61
N ALA A 163 0.71 17.91 6.63
CA ALA A 163 -0.06 18.94 7.31
C ALA A 163 0.64 19.14 8.63
N LEU A 164 1.17 20.34 8.87
CA LEU A 164 2.06 20.59 10.00
C LEU A 164 1.35 19.96 11.18
N ALA A 165 1.90 18.85 11.67
CA ALA A 165 1.30 18.13 12.77
C ALA A 165 1.05 19.17 13.84
N LYS A 166 -0.13 19.22 14.40
CA LYS A 166 -0.41 20.18 15.48
C LYS A 166 0.74 20.04 16.49
N PRO A 167 1.16 21.12 17.14
CA PRO A 167 2.26 21.01 18.11
C PRO A 167 2.07 19.79 19.02
N GLY A 168 2.95 18.80 18.93
CA GLY A 168 2.87 17.54 19.66
C GLY A 168 2.23 16.35 18.92
N GLU A 169 1.74 16.51 17.67
CA GLU A 169 1.32 15.39 16.82
C GLU A 169 2.46 14.93 15.91
N LEU A 170 2.54 13.60 15.69
CA LEU A 170 3.45 13.01 14.71
C LEU A 170 2.90 13.19 13.31
N THR A 171 3.77 13.44 12.37
CA THR A 171 3.46 13.26 10.96
C THR A 171 3.25 11.78 10.68
N VAL A 172 2.15 11.41 10.01
CA VAL A 172 1.84 10.03 9.62
C VAL A 172 2.47 9.76 8.26
N ASP A 173 3.78 9.64 8.22
CA ASP A 173 4.59 9.48 7.00
C ASP A 173 4.97 8.03 6.69
N GLY A 174 4.75 7.12 7.64
CA GLY A 174 5.15 5.71 7.51
C GLY A 174 6.61 5.45 7.85
N VAL A 175 7.25 6.38 8.58
CA VAL A 175 8.64 6.25 9.06
C VAL A 175 8.69 6.40 10.57
N ILE A 176 8.99 5.32 11.26
CA ILE A 176 9.19 5.31 12.73
C ILE A 176 10.60 5.80 13.03
N GLY A 177 10.75 7.11 13.02
CA GLY A 177 11.96 7.82 13.43
C GLY A 177 11.97 8.17 14.91
N ASP A 178 12.90 9.05 15.28
CA ASP A 178 13.15 9.52 16.65
C ASP A 178 11.88 10.00 17.38
N GLU A 179 11.10 10.90 16.76
CA GLU A 179 9.89 11.46 17.37
C GLU A 179 8.79 10.41 17.59
N SER A 180 8.61 9.49 16.63
CA SER A 180 7.69 8.36 16.77
C SER A 180 8.13 7.43 17.90
N ALA A 181 9.42 7.16 18.00
CA ALA A 181 9.99 6.34 19.07
C ALA A 181 9.83 6.99 20.46
N LYS A 182 10.09 8.29 20.60
CA LYS A 182 9.84 9.04 21.84
C LYS A 182 8.38 8.98 22.27
N LYS A 183 7.45 9.16 21.33
CA LYS A 183 6.03 9.12 21.64
C LYS A 183 5.57 7.71 22.03
N LEU A 184 6.10 6.68 21.37
CA LEU A 184 5.90 5.28 21.78
C LEU A 184 6.41 5.04 23.19
N GLN A 185 7.65 5.46 23.48
CA GLN A 185 8.27 5.33 24.81
C GLN A 185 7.44 6.05 25.88
N ALA A 186 6.93 7.24 25.60
CA ALA A 186 6.06 7.97 26.54
C ALA A 186 4.79 7.17 26.89
N ILE A 187 4.13 6.54 25.89
CA ILE A 187 2.95 5.70 26.10
C ILE A 187 3.30 4.44 26.89
N LEU A 188 4.50 3.89 26.68
CA LEU A 188 4.99 2.71 27.41
C LEU A 188 5.56 3.05 28.81
N GLY A 189 5.58 4.33 29.20
CA GLY A 189 6.12 4.78 30.49
C GLY A 189 7.66 4.70 30.59
N LEU A 190 8.35 4.80 29.45
CA LEU A 190 9.81 4.71 29.36
C LEU A 190 10.47 6.08 29.16
N SER A 191 11.77 6.16 29.39
CA SER A 191 12.61 7.32 29.05
C SER A 191 12.59 7.52 27.52
N GLN A 192 12.33 8.76 27.08
CA GLN A 192 12.14 9.11 25.66
C GLN A 192 13.51 9.31 24.96
N THR A 193 14.20 8.22 24.69
CA THR A 193 15.53 8.24 24.02
C THR A 193 15.44 8.44 22.52
N GLY A 194 14.28 8.18 21.90
CA GLY A 194 14.11 8.19 20.45
C GLY A 194 14.63 6.93 19.74
N VAL A 195 15.09 5.92 20.49
CA VAL A 195 15.61 4.67 19.96
C VAL A 195 14.77 3.51 20.47
N ILE A 196 14.25 2.69 19.56
CA ILE A 196 13.56 1.44 19.90
C ILE A 196 14.62 0.35 20.05
N ASP A 197 15.20 0.30 21.22
CA ASP A 197 16.16 -0.73 21.65
C ASP A 197 15.43 -1.98 22.15
N GLU A 198 16.20 -2.96 22.63
CA GLU A 198 15.68 -4.20 23.21
C GLU A 198 14.70 -3.93 24.37
N SER A 199 15.01 -2.96 25.24
CA SER A 199 14.16 -2.63 26.39
C SER A 199 12.81 -2.02 25.94
N THR A 200 12.85 -1.12 24.99
CA THR A 200 11.66 -0.48 24.41
C THR A 200 10.80 -1.50 23.67
N PHE A 201 11.41 -2.39 22.86
CA PHE A 201 10.66 -3.39 22.12
C PHE A 201 10.07 -4.46 23.05
N ARG A 202 10.78 -4.85 24.11
CA ARG A 202 10.25 -5.74 25.16
C ARG A 202 9.04 -5.13 25.90
N ALA A 203 9.07 -3.85 26.18
CA ALA A 203 7.93 -3.14 26.77
C ALA A 203 6.74 -3.12 25.81
N LEU A 204 6.99 -2.88 24.51
CA LEU A 204 5.96 -2.97 23.47
C LEU A 204 5.37 -4.38 23.40
N GLN A 205 6.20 -5.42 23.35
CA GLN A 205 5.77 -6.81 23.37
C GLN A 205 4.87 -7.13 24.58
N THR A 206 5.23 -6.60 25.74
CA THR A 206 4.42 -6.76 26.97
C THR A 206 3.08 -6.03 26.82
N HIS A 207 3.09 -4.81 26.32
CA HIS A 207 1.91 -3.97 26.18
C HIS A 207 0.88 -4.58 25.19
N VAL A 208 1.35 -5.17 24.09
CA VAL A 208 0.46 -5.78 23.08
C VAL A 208 0.12 -7.25 23.37
N GLY A 209 0.60 -7.81 24.47
CA GLY A 209 0.34 -9.21 24.84
C GLY A 209 1.04 -10.21 23.92
N ALA A 210 2.22 -9.89 23.42
CA ALA A 210 2.95 -10.76 22.51
C ALA A 210 3.35 -12.10 23.20
N PRO A 211 3.47 -13.21 22.44
CA PRO A 211 3.82 -14.53 22.99
C PRO A 211 5.28 -14.59 23.51
N TYR A 212 6.15 -13.75 22.94
CA TYR A 212 7.55 -13.62 23.35
C TYR A 212 7.79 -12.20 23.87
N ARG A 213 8.73 -12.07 24.84
CA ARG A 213 9.13 -10.79 25.44
C ARG A 213 10.65 -10.71 25.54
N ASP A 214 11.29 -11.04 24.42
CA ASP A 214 12.75 -11.07 24.28
C ASP A 214 13.33 -9.71 23.89
N GLY A 215 12.47 -8.76 23.50
CA GLY A 215 12.88 -7.44 23.05
C GLY A 215 13.33 -7.40 21.59
N VAL A 216 13.08 -8.45 20.80
CA VAL A 216 13.56 -8.58 19.42
C VAL A 216 12.40 -8.69 18.46
N ALA A 217 12.43 -7.91 17.37
CA ALA A 217 11.56 -8.10 16.21
C ALA A 217 12.22 -9.13 15.29
N SER A 218 11.79 -10.41 15.38
CA SER A 218 12.40 -11.48 14.59
C SER A 218 11.94 -11.47 13.13
N ASP A 219 12.74 -12.05 12.24
CA ASP A 219 12.43 -12.36 10.85
C ASP A 219 11.92 -11.17 10.03
N GLN A 220 12.62 -10.04 10.10
CA GLN A 220 12.25 -8.81 9.41
C GLN A 220 13.05 -8.60 8.13
N ASN A 221 12.45 -7.93 7.16
CA ASN A 221 13.13 -7.46 5.95
C ASN A 221 14.02 -6.26 6.28
N SER A 222 15.33 -6.38 6.12
CA SER A 222 16.30 -5.34 6.48
C SER A 222 16.11 -4.03 5.69
N ALA A 223 15.71 -4.11 4.41
CA ALA A 223 15.45 -2.92 3.60
C ALA A 223 14.18 -2.19 4.09
N ALA A 224 13.14 -2.92 4.48
CA ALA A 224 11.94 -2.34 5.06
C ALA A 224 12.22 -1.68 6.40
N ILE A 225 13.05 -2.30 7.26
CA ILE A 225 13.48 -1.70 8.53
C ILE A 225 14.26 -0.41 8.28
N ALA A 226 15.24 -0.43 7.37
CA ALA A 226 16.04 0.76 7.06
C ALA A 226 15.18 1.92 6.54
N ALA A 227 14.19 1.62 5.70
CA ALA A 227 13.33 2.62 5.09
C ALA A 227 12.23 3.15 6.03
N HIS A 228 11.65 2.30 6.86
CA HIS A 228 10.42 2.61 7.59
C HIS A 228 10.54 2.57 9.11
N TRP A 229 11.58 1.95 9.65
CA TRP A 229 11.80 1.81 11.10
C TRP A 229 13.22 2.17 11.53
N PRO A 230 13.79 3.31 11.08
CA PRO A 230 15.18 3.66 11.37
C PRO A 230 15.49 3.77 12.88
N ALA A 231 14.48 4.03 13.70
CA ALA A 231 14.62 4.06 15.16
C ALA A 231 14.75 2.66 15.78
N LEU A 232 14.34 1.58 15.10
CA LEU A 232 14.43 0.21 15.61
C LEU A 232 15.87 -0.32 15.51
N LYS A 233 16.41 -0.80 16.62
CA LYS A 233 17.78 -1.34 16.70
C LYS A 233 17.80 -2.84 17.07
N SER A 234 16.70 -3.37 17.59
CA SER A 234 16.61 -4.75 18.05
C SER A 234 15.73 -5.58 17.12
N PHE A 235 16.33 -6.15 16.06
CA PHE A 235 15.65 -7.04 15.13
C PHE A 235 16.60 -8.10 14.56
N THR A 236 16.04 -9.19 14.04
CA THR A 236 16.77 -10.17 13.21
C THR A 236 16.22 -10.17 11.79
N VAL A 237 17.10 -10.45 10.83
CA VAL A 237 16.74 -10.56 9.41
C VAL A 237 16.26 -11.97 9.14
N GLY A 238 15.13 -12.11 8.41
CA GLY A 238 14.57 -13.40 8.06
C GLY A 238 13.32 -13.26 7.20
N VAL A 239 12.61 -14.34 7.06
CA VAL A 239 11.35 -14.46 6.32
C VAL A 239 10.28 -15.10 7.20
N GLY A 240 9.01 -14.70 7.03
CA GLY A 240 7.89 -15.28 7.78
C GLY A 240 7.31 -14.37 8.86
N GLY A 241 7.98 -13.28 9.15
CA GLY A 241 7.50 -12.22 10.04
C GLY A 241 7.51 -12.60 11.52
N SER A 242 7.52 -11.60 12.38
CA SER A 242 7.60 -11.75 13.83
C SER A 242 6.23 -12.02 14.47
N PRO A 243 6.10 -13.03 15.35
CA PRO A 243 4.90 -13.23 16.17
C PRO A 243 4.56 -12.01 17.04
N SER A 244 5.58 -11.31 17.53
CA SER A 244 5.40 -10.07 18.30
C SER A 244 4.86 -8.92 17.46
N VAL A 245 5.29 -8.82 16.20
CA VAL A 245 4.75 -7.84 15.25
C VAL A 245 3.32 -8.19 14.87
N LYS A 246 2.98 -9.48 14.70
CA LYS A 246 1.60 -9.90 14.49
C LYS A 246 0.68 -9.47 15.65
N SER A 247 1.15 -9.54 16.89
CA SER A 247 0.40 -9.04 18.05
C SER A 247 0.22 -7.53 18.01
N LEU A 248 1.25 -6.77 17.63
CA LEU A 248 1.13 -5.33 17.41
C LEU A 248 0.11 -5.01 16.32
N GLN A 249 0.20 -5.67 15.18
CA GLN A 249 -0.72 -5.50 14.05
C GLN A 249 -2.17 -5.80 14.43
N ALA A 250 -2.41 -6.89 15.17
CA ALA A 250 -3.73 -7.20 15.72
C ALA A 250 -4.24 -6.07 16.61
N ARG A 251 -3.38 -5.55 17.50
CA ARG A 251 -3.72 -4.47 18.44
C ARG A 251 -4.10 -3.17 17.74
N ILE A 252 -3.46 -2.84 16.62
CA ILE A 252 -3.72 -1.63 15.84
C ILE A 252 -4.69 -1.86 14.67
N GLY A 253 -5.26 -3.06 14.53
CA GLY A 253 -6.32 -3.38 13.57
C GLY A 253 -5.84 -3.66 12.15
N LEU A 254 -4.65 -4.23 11.99
CA LEU A 254 -4.07 -4.60 10.70
C LEU A 254 -4.10 -6.11 10.43
N THR A 255 -3.89 -6.47 9.18
CA THR A 255 -3.53 -7.85 8.78
C THR A 255 -2.23 -8.24 9.46
N GLN A 256 -2.19 -9.47 10.02
CA GLN A 256 -1.08 -9.96 10.83
C GLN A 256 -0.05 -10.71 9.97
N ASP A 257 0.64 -10.00 9.08
CA ASP A 257 1.74 -10.56 8.27
C ASP A 257 3.05 -10.72 9.09
N GLY A 258 3.19 -9.97 10.18
CA GLY A 258 4.37 -10.00 11.04
C GLY A 258 5.52 -9.10 10.55
N GLU A 259 5.29 -8.28 9.54
CA GLU A 259 6.30 -7.41 8.92
C GLU A 259 6.17 -5.97 9.39
N LEU A 260 7.30 -5.35 9.71
CA LEU A 260 7.41 -3.94 10.05
C LEU A 260 7.59 -3.09 8.79
N GLY A 261 6.55 -3.05 7.96
CA GLY A 261 6.50 -2.24 6.75
C GLY A 261 5.90 -0.85 6.98
N PRO A 262 5.73 -0.04 5.89
CA PRO A 262 5.17 1.31 5.96
C PRO A 262 3.73 1.33 6.48
N ILE A 263 2.94 0.29 6.23
CA ILE A 263 1.55 0.19 6.71
C ILE A 263 1.51 0.11 8.23
N THR A 264 2.32 -0.77 8.80
CA THR A 264 2.44 -0.94 10.25
C THR A 264 2.95 0.36 10.89
N ALA A 265 3.91 1.03 10.23
CA ALA A 265 4.44 2.30 10.70
C ALA A 265 3.38 3.42 10.72
N ARG A 266 2.60 3.61 9.63
CA ARG A 266 1.52 4.62 9.57
C ARG A 266 0.42 4.36 10.58
N ALA A 267 -0.03 3.12 10.68
CA ALA A 267 -1.07 2.75 11.64
C ALA A 267 -0.60 2.97 13.08
N LEU A 268 0.66 2.66 13.38
CA LEU A 268 1.25 2.95 14.68
C LEU A 268 1.30 4.46 14.94
N GLN A 269 1.81 5.27 14.00
CA GLN A 269 1.85 6.74 14.14
C GLN A 269 0.45 7.33 14.40
N THR A 270 -0.55 6.85 13.66
CA THR A 270 -1.96 7.25 13.88
C THR A 270 -2.41 6.94 15.31
N ARG A 271 -2.12 5.73 15.80
CA ARG A 271 -2.44 5.35 17.19
C ARG A 271 -1.69 6.18 18.21
N LEU A 272 -0.41 6.42 18.02
CA LEU A 272 0.41 7.26 18.88
C LEU A 272 -0.14 8.69 18.98
N ASN A 273 -0.72 9.23 17.90
CA ASN A 273 -1.37 10.54 17.90
C ASN A 273 -2.65 10.58 18.76
N THR A 274 -3.30 9.45 18.98
CA THR A 274 -4.44 9.37 19.92
C THR A 274 -3.99 9.19 21.38
N GLY A 275 -2.71 9.06 21.65
CA GLY A 275 -2.18 8.78 22.99
C GLY A 275 -2.44 7.35 23.48
N ARG A 276 -2.77 6.42 22.57
CA ARG A 276 -3.14 5.02 22.90
C ARG A 276 -2.45 4.04 21.95
N LEU A 277 -2.21 2.85 22.45
CA LEU A 277 -1.76 1.67 21.70
C LEU A 277 -2.78 0.56 21.78
#